data_0b30daca224b1ec6052f5a13147b3d59
#
_entry.id   0b30daca224b1ec6052f5a13147b3d59
#
_cell.length_a   1.000
_cell.length_b   1.000
_cell.length_c   1.000
_cell.angle_alpha   90.00
_cell.angle_beta   90.00
_cell.angle_gamma   90.00
#
_symmetry.space_group_name_H-M   'P 1'
#
loop_
_entity.id
_entity.type
_entity.pdbx_description
1 polymer ?
#
loop_
_entity_poly.entity_id
_entity_poly.type
_entity_poly.pdbx_seq_one_letter_code
_entity_poly.pdbx_strand_id
1 'polypeptide(L)'
;MYEKELFDETLDINSTNNYEISIQIGLNGFSFCLLDKLRNRFVMFRDYKLKAKETGLIDEIRDIVEKDEFLSREYRRYRMILNTEQSTIVPAGLYDPAVKNEYFEMNHKLRDNYMVSNNKLTEPDAYLLFGVRKDMFDLAINLFPEASISHQVKPLLDASFRQARKSKERYIRVHFDSG
;
A
#
# COMPACT_ATOMS: atom_id res chain seq x y z
N MET A 1 -4.48 17.42 -10.94
CA MET A 1 -5.81 17.72 -10.34
C MET A 1 -6.37 16.40 -9.86
N TYR A 2 -6.80 16.30 -8.61
CA TYR A 2 -7.43 15.09 -8.06
C TYR A 2 -8.80 14.83 -8.73
N GLU A 3 -9.18 13.56 -8.80
CA GLU A 3 -10.46 13.13 -9.39
C GLU A 3 -11.56 13.10 -8.34
N LYS A 4 -11.19 12.74 -7.10
CA LYS A 4 -12.11 12.66 -5.97
C LYS A 4 -11.48 13.18 -4.70
N GLU A 5 -12.28 13.91 -3.92
CA GLU A 5 -11.88 14.42 -2.62
C GLU A 5 -13.07 14.32 -1.64
N LEU A 6 -12.77 13.87 -0.44
CA LEU A 6 -13.73 13.79 0.67
C LEU A 6 -13.08 14.35 1.94
N PHE A 7 -13.80 15.23 2.61
CA PHE A 7 -13.41 15.80 3.89
C PHE A 7 -14.48 15.53 4.96
N ASP A 8 -14.00 15.34 6.17
CA ASP A 8 -14.81 15.39 7.37
C ASP A 8 -14.68 16.79 8.00
N GLU A 9 -15.76 17.32 8.53
CA GLU A 9 -15.81 18.64 9.16
C GLU A 9 -14.84 18.76 10.37
N THR A 10 -14.40 17.65 10.93
CA THR A 10 -13.49 17.60 12.06
C THR A 10 -12.01 17.60 11.67
N LEU A 11 -11.69 17.71 10.39
CA LEU A 11 -10.32 17.79 9.92
C LEU A 11 -9.68 19.10 10.40
N ASP A 12 -8.62 18.99 11.19
CA ASP A 12 -7.77 20.11 11.59
C ASP A 12 -6.42 20.04 10.87
N ILE A 13 -6.24 20.89 9.89
CA ILE A 13 -5.04 20.95 9.06
C ILE A 13 -3.79 21.38 9.85
N ASN A 14 -3.95 22.02 11.00
CA ASN A 14 -2.84 22.45 11.85
C ASN A 14 -2.39 21.38 12.84
N SER A 15 -3.12 20.26 12.92
CA SER A 15 -2.87 19.15 13.84
C SER A 15 -2.61 17.82 13.12
N THR A 16 -1.99 17.86 11.92
CA THR A 16 -1.73 16.67 11.10
C THR A 16 -0.84 15.64 11.77
N ASN A 17 0.03 16.06 12.69
CA ASN A 17 0.86 15.20 13.53
C ASN A 17 0.05 14.25 14.46
N ASN A 18 -1.25 14.47 14.63
CA ASN A 18 -2.15 13.56 15.34
C ASN A 18 -2.75 12.48 14.44
N TYR A 19 -2.64 12.64 13.13
CA TYR A 19 -3.22 11.72 12.14
C TYR A 19 -2.22 10.68 11.66
N GLU A 20 -2.74 9.54 11.21
CA GLU A 20 -1.99 8.55 10.44
C GLU A 20 -2.35 8.74 8.97
N ILE A 21 -1.34 8.83 8.10
CA ILE A 21 -1.54 8.87 6.65
C ILE A 21 -1.36 7.47 6.06
N SER A 22 -2.27 7.08 5.17
CA SER A 22 -2.13 5.88 4.35
C SER A 22 -2.16 6.28 2.88
N ILE A 23 -1.10 5.94 2.16
CA ILE A 23 -0.89 6.26 0.75
C ILE A 23 -0.95 4.97 -0.05
N GLN A 24 -1.67 4.98 -1.15
CA GLN A 24 -1.71 3.87 -2.10
C GLN A 24 -1.15 4.33 -3.44
N ILE A 25 -0.24 3.53 -3.99
CA ILE A 25 0.36 3.73 -5.30
C ILE A 25 0.11 2.50 -6.15
N GLY A 26 -0.47 2.70 -7.33
CA GLY A 26 -0.66 1.69 -8.35
C GLY A 26 -0.33 2.23 -9.74
N LEU A 27 -0.43 1.38 -10.76
CA LEU A 27 -0.17 1.78 -12.14
C LEU A 27 -1.20 2.78 -12.67
N ASN A 28 -2.43 2.75 -12.14
CA ASN A 28 -3.56 3.53 -12.66
C ASN A 28 -4.04 4.62 -11.72
N GLY A 29 -3.51 4.68 -10.49
CA GLY A 29 -3.97 5.63 -9.49
C GLY A 29 -2.99 5.87 -8.35
N PHE A 30 -3.12 7.04 -7.77
CA PHE A 30 -2.45 7.48 -6.56
C PHE A 30 -3.51 8.03 -5.62
N SER A 31 -3.63 7.48 -4.44
CA SER A 31 -4.60 7.96 -3.47
C SER A 31 -4.03 7.98 -2.06
N PHE A 32 -4.61 8.79 -1.20
CA PHE A 32 -4.27 8.78 0.22
C PHE A 32 -5.47 9.13 1.10
N CYS A 33 -5.39 8.71 2.35
CA CYS A 33 -6.38 9.05 3.36
C CYS A 33 -5.71 9.37 4.70
N LEU A 34 -6.40 10.21 5.49
CA LEU A 34 -6.00 10.58 6.83
C LEU A 34 -6.93 9.94 7.85
N LEU A 35 -6.34 9.27 8.84
CA LEU A 35 -7.04 8.65 9.95
C LEU A 35 -6.77 9.42 11.24
N ASP A 36 -7.82 9.99 11.84
CA ASP A 36 -7.79 10.41 13.23
C ASP A 36 -7.83 9.17 14.12
N LYS A 37 -6.68 8.84 14.71
CA LYS A 37 -6.55 7.65 15.54
C LYS A 37 -7.26 7.76 16.87
N LEU A 38 -7.42 8.97 17.40
CA LEU A 38 -8.11 9.21 18.68
C LEU A 38 -9.61 8.96 18.53
N ARG A 39 -10.19 9.46 17.43
CA ARG A 39 -11.61 9.26 17.12
C ARG A 39 -11.88 7.99 16.33
N ASN A 40 -10.83 7.30 15.87
CA ASN A 40 -10.90 6.13 14.98
C ASN A 40 -11.75 6.39 13.72
N ARG A 41 -11.55 7.53 13.10
CA ARG A 41 -12.35 8.03 11.98
C ARG A 41 -11.46 8.55 10.86
N PHE A 42 -11.79 8.19 9.61
CA PHE A 42 -11.16 8.82 8.45
C PHE A 42 -11.69 10.25 8.31
N VAL A 43 -10.77 11.21 8.25
CA VAL A 43 -11.10 12.64 8.18
C VAL A 43 -10.84 13.24 6.80
N MET A 44 -10.10 12.51 5.94
CA MET A 44 -9.84 12.93 4.56
C MET A 44 -9.55 11.73 3.69
N PHE A 45 -9.95 11.84 2.43
CA PHE A 45 -9.55 10.96 1.33
C PHE A 45 -9.36 11.80 0.07
N ARG A 46 -8.27 11.56 -0.67
CA ARG A 46 -8.00 12.18 -1.97
C ARG A 46 -7.51 11.12 -2.94
N ASP A 47 -8.02 11.17 -4.17
CA ASP A 47 -7.72 10.24 -5.24
C ASP A 47 -7.30 10.98 -6.50
N TYR A 48 -6.21 10.52 -7.10
CA TYR A 48 -5.62 11.05 -8.33
C TYR A 48 -5.59 9.97 -9.38
N LYS A 49 -6.19 10.22 -10.53
CA LYS A 49 -6.03 9.37 -11.69
C LYS A 49 -4.72 9.68 -12.37
N LEU A 50 -3.87 8.68 -12.49
CA LEU A 50 -2.60 8.79 -13.21
C LEU A 50 -2.89 8.69 -14.71
N LYS A 51 -2.33 9.62 -15.48
CA LYS A 51 -2.50 9.71 -16.94
C LYS A 51 -1.31 9.15 -17.70
N ALA A 52 -0.13 9.24 -17.09
CA ALA A 52 1.08 8.71 -17.65
C ALA A 52 1.02 7.18 -17.68
N LYS A 53 1.44 6.62 -18.81
CA LYS A 53 1.76 5.19 -18.89
C LYS A 53 3.08 4.93 -18.14
N GLU A 54 3.63 3.74 -18.24
CA GLU A 54 4.86 3.34 -17.53
C GLU A 54 5.98 4.39 -17.59
N THR A 55 6.20 4.99 -18.75
CA THR A 55 7.08 6.14 -18.93
C THR A 55 6.39 7.41 -18.45
N GLY A 56 7.00 8.11 -17.50
CA GLY A 56 6.47 9.35 -16.92
C GLY A 56 5.62 9.18 -15.65
N LEU A 57 5.28 7.94 -15.27
CA LEU A 57 4.51 7.65 -14.06
C LEU A 57 5.21 8.15 -12.79
N ILE A 58 6.51 7.94 -12.70
CA ILE A 58 7.34 8.38 -11.57
C ILE A 58 7.32 9.90 -11.42
N ASP A 59 7.46 10.61 -12.53
CA ASP A 59 7.46 12.08 -12.53
C ASP A 59 6.07 12.63 -12.19
N GLU A 60 5.00 12.00 -12.69
CA GLU A 60 3.63 12.40 -12.37
C GLU A 60 3.34 12.23 -10.86
N ILE A 61 3.77 11.11 -10.25
CA ILE A 61 3.59 10.88 -8.81
C ILE A 61 4.41 11.91 -8.00
N ARG A 62 5.65 12.18 -8.41
CA ARG A 62 6.48 13.19 -7.75
C ARG A 62 5.82 14.57 -7.79
N ASP A 63 5.32 14.95 -8.95
CA ASP A 63 4.59 16.20 -9.17
C ASP A 63 3.34 16.31 -8.27
N ILE A 64 2.60 15.22 -8.08
CA ILE A 64 1.45 15.17 -7.17
C ILE A 64 1.90 15.41 -5.75
N VAL A 65 2.94 14.70 -5.29
CA VAL A 65 3.43 14.81 -3.90
C VAL A 65 3.98 16.20 -3.62
N GLU A 66 4.67 16.82 -4.56
CA GLU A 66 5.22 18.17 -4.39
C GLU A 66 4.15 19.27 -4.38
N LYS A 67 3.04 19.07 -5.09
CA LYS A 67 1.97 20.07 -5.24
C LYS A 67 0.83 19.93 -4.24
N ASP A 68 0.72 18.75 -3.62
CA ASP A 68 -0.37 18.51 -2.66
C ASP A 68 0.01 19.01 -1.26
N GLU A 69 -0.82 19.91 -0.73
CA GLU A 69 -0.61 20.55 0.57
C GLU A 69 -0.64 19.59 1.77
N PHE A 70 -1.28 18.42 1.65
CA PHE A 70 -1.33 17.41 2.70
C PHE A 70 -0.12 16.49 2.64
N LEU A 71 0.38 16.14 1.45
CA LEU A 71 1.50 15.20 1.31
C LEU A 71 2.84 15.78 1.76
N SER A 72 2.95 17.11 1.86
CA SER A 72 4.12 17.83 2.38
C SER A 72 4.13 18.01 3.90
N ARG A 73 3.09 17.56 4.62
CA ARG A 73 2.97 17.72 6.07
C ARG A 73 3.52 16.54 6.84
N GLU A 74 3.79 16.77 8.11
CA GLU A 74 4.20 15.72 9.04
C GLU A 74 3.00 15.00 9.64
N TYR A 75 3.12 13.68 9.77
CA TYR A 75 2.11 12.79 10.31
C TYR A 75 2.69 11.91 11.42
N ARG A 76 1.83 11.46 12.32
CA ARG A 76 2.21 10.54 13.39
C ARG A 76 2.76 9.21 12.86
N ARG A 77 2.24 8.74 11.72
CA ARG A 77 2.64 7.48 11.08
C ARG A 77 2.34 7.53 9.60
N TYR A 78 3.26 6.97 8.84
CA TYR A 78 3.13 6.79 7.40
C TYR A 78 2.94 5.31 7.07
N ARG A 79 1.94 5.00 6.26
CA ARG A 79 1.71 3.68 5.68
C ARG A 79 1.63 3.81 4.19
N MET A 80 2.28 2.91 3.48
CA MET A 80 2.23 2.87 2.04
C MET A 80 1.79 1.50 1.55
N ILE A 81 0.85 1.50 0.63
CA ILE A 81 0.35 0.31 -0.05
C ILE A 81 0.81 0.39 -1.50
N LEU A 82 1.55 -0.62 -1.93
CA LEU A 82 1.88 -0.82 -3.33
C LEU A 82 0.88 -1.80 -3.94
N ASN A 83 0.17 -1.32 -4.96
CA ASN A 83 -0.76 -2.15 -5.73
C ASN A 83 0.01 -2.79 -6.87
N THR A 84 0.25 -4.09 -6.79
CA THR A 84 0.92 -4.88 -7.81
C THR A 84 0.15 -6.16 -8.13
N GLU A 85 0.30 -6.65 -9.38
CA GLU A 85 -0.52 -7.76 -9.89
C GLU A 85 -0.12 -9.13 -9.35
N GLN A 86 1.16 -9.31 -9.03
CA GLN A 86 1.74 -10.63 -8.79
C GLN A 86 2.22 -10.76 -7.35
N SER A 87 1.68 -11.75 -6.65
CA SER A 87 2.13 -12.10 -5.31
C SER A 87 1.98 -13.59 -5.04
N THR A 88 2.79 -14.12 -4.11
CA THR A 88 2.73 -15.49 -3.63
C THR A 88 2.93 -15.55 -2.12
N ILE A 89 2.44 -16.60 -1.48
CA ILE A 89 2.57 -16.79 -0.04
C ILE A 89 3.48 -17.98 0.23
N VAL A 90 4.49 -17.79 1.07
CA VAL A 90 5.43 -18.83 1.50
C VAL A 90 5.29 -19.01 3.03
N PRO A 91 4.99 -20.23 3.52
CA PRO A 91 4.96 -20.51 4.95
C PRO A 91 6.27 -20.11 5.63
N ALA A 92 6.21 -19.54 6.82
CA ALA A 92 7.40 -19.01 7.51
C ALA A 92 8.46 -20.07 7.77
N GLY A 93 8.04 -21.31 8.06
CA GLY A 93 8.96 -22.42 8.29
C GLY A 93 9.72 -22.90 7.04
N LEU A 94 9.31 -22.46 5.84
CA LEU A 94 9.98 -22.78 4.57
C LEU A 94 10.71 -21.58 3.96
N TYR A 95 10.50 -20.38 4.52
CA TYR A 95 11.01 -19.16 3.94
C TYR A 95 12.49 -18.92 4.25
N ASP A 96 13.30 -18.83 3.21
CA ASP A 96 14.68 -18.36 3.25
C ASP A 96 14.80 -17.06 2.45
N PRO A 97 15.21 -15.93 3.08
CA PRO A 97 15.38 -14.65 2.38
C PRO A 97 16.38 -14.70 1.22
N ALA A 98 17.38 -15.60 1.27
CA ALA A 98 18.43 -15.71 0.25
C ALA A 98 17.88 -16.17 -1.10
N VAL A 99 16.83 -16.99 -1.08
CA VAL A 99 16.21 -17.57 -2.28
C VAL A 99 14.78 -17.03 -2.53
N LYS A 100 14.45 -15.85 -2.03
CA LYS A 100 13.11 -15.27 -2.17
C LYS A 100 12.64 -15.13 -3.62
N ASN A 101 13.56 -14.88 -4.56
CA ASN A 101 13.22 -14.77 -5.97
C ASN A 101 12.79 -16.12 -6.54
N GLU A 102 13.43 -17.22 -6.15
CA GLU A 102 13.08 -18.57 -6.59
C GLU A 102 11.66 -18.94 -6.15
N TYR A 103 11.28 -18.64 -4.89
CA TYR A 103 9.89 -18.86 -4.45
C TYR A 103 8.87 -18.08 -5.28
N PHE A 104 9.21 -16.82 -5.62
CA PHE A 104 8.33 -16.01 -6.46
C PHE A 104 8.23 -16.58 -7.87
N GLU A 105 9.34 -16.98 -8.46
CA GLU A 105 9.44 -17.50 -9.83
C GLU A 105 8.81 -18.89 -10.01
N MET A 106 8.51 -19.61 -8.93
CA MET A 106 7.69 -20.83 -9.00
C MET A 106 6.28 -20.59 -9.59
N ASN A 107 5.74 -19.37 -9.39
CA ASN A 107 4.38 -19.01 -9.81
C ASN A 107 4.33 -17.87 -10.81
N HIS A 108 5.37 -17.04 -10.88
CA HIS A 108 5.39 -15.81 -11.67
C HIS A 108 6.74 -15.63 -12.37
N LYS A 109 6.72 -14.98 -13.51
CA LYS A 109 7.95 -14.58 -14.17
C LYS A 109 8.38 -13.20 -13.67
N LEU A 110 9.58 -13.10 -13.07
CA LEU A 110 10.15 -11.82 -12.69
C LEU A 110 10.60 -11.06 -13.94
N ARG A 111 10.07 -9.85 -14.14
CA ARG A 111 10.43 -8.96 -15.26
C ARG A 111 11.75 -8.25 -14.96
N ASP A 112 12.50 -7.84 -15.99
CA ASP A 112 13.84 -7.25 -15.86
C ASP A 112 13.89 -6.03 -14.93
N ASN A 113 12.86 -5.20 -14.94
CA ASN A 113 12.79 -3.96 -14.15
C ASN A 113 12.10 -4.13 -12.78
N TYR A 114 11.85 -5.39 -12.37
CA TYR A 114 11.17 -5.71 -11.13
C TYR A 114 12.13 -6.27 -10.09
N MET A 115 11.72 -6.18 -8.85
CA MET A 115 12.33 -6.84 -7.71
C MET A 115 11.27 -7.57 -6.90
N VAL A 116 11.66 -8.60 -6.16
CA VAL A 116 10.77 -9.25 -5.20
C VAL A 116 10.93 -8.58 -3.85
N SER A 117 9.84 -8.03 -3.33
CA SER A 117 9.74 -7.56 -1.95
C SER A 117 8.90 -8.53 -1.12
N ASN A 118 8.86 -8.34 0.19
CA ASN A 118 8.10 -9.22 1.06
C ASN A 118 7.42 -8.47 2.22
N ASN A 119 6.34 -9.05 2.71
CA ASN A 119 5.72 -8.66 3.97
C ASN A 119 5.53 -9.89 4.86
N LYS A 120 5.94 -9.80 6.11
CA LYS A 120 5.59 -10.81 7.10
C LYS A 120 4.09 -10.72 7.42
N LEU A 121 3.41 -11.86 7.34
CA LEU A 121 2.04 -12.03 7.81
C LEU A 121 2.08 -12.57 9.25
N THR A 122 1.14 -12.13 10.06
CA THR A 122 1.00 -12.68 11.42
C THR A 122 0.14 -13.94 11.39
N GLU A 123 -0.83 -13.94 10.50
CA GLU A 123 -1.76 -15.05 10.27
C GLU A 123 -2.11 -15.13 8.77
N PRO A 124 -1.91 -16.30 8.17
CA PRO A 124 -1.11 -17.42 8.68
C PRO A 124 0.35 -16.97 8.93
N ASP A 125 1.11 -17.72 9.72
CA ASP A 125 2.55 -17.46 9.89
C ASP A 125 3.29 -17.73 8.58
N ALA A 126 3.43 -16.69 7.76
CA ALA A 126 3.91 -16.76 6.39
C ALA A 126 4.52 -15.45 5.92
N TYR A 127 5.16 -15.48 4.78
CA TYR A 127 5.63 -14.31 4.03
C TYR A 127 4.83 -14.15 2.75
N LEU A 128 4.30 -12.96 2.53
CA LEU A 128 3.71 -12.53 1.27
C LEU A 128 4.84 -11.93 0.42
N LEU A 129 5.22 -12.62 -0.63
CA LEU A 129 6.19 -12.13 -1.62
C LEU A 129 5.43 -11.46 -2.77
N PHE A 130 5.95 -10.35 -3.28
CA PHE A 130 5.31 -9.64 -4.39
C PHE A 130 6.34 -8.99 -5.30
N GLY A 131 6.03 -9.01 -6.60
CA GLY A 131 6.83 -8.34 -7.61
C GLY A 131 6.49 -6.86 -7.67
N VAL A 132 7.48 -6.00 -7.62
CA VAL A 132 7.32 -4.54 -7.72
C VAL A 132 8.37 -3.94 -8.65
N ARG A 133 8.00 -2.91 -9.42
CA ARG A 133 8.96 -2.14 -10.23
C ARG A 133 9.99 -1.48 -9.31
N LYS A 134 11.27 -1.61 -9.66
CA LYS A 134 12.38 -1.05 -8.86
C LYS A 134 12.24 0.45 -8.70
N ASP A 135 11.99 1.17 -9.79
CA ASP A 135 11.84 2.63 -9.79
C ASP A 135 10.66 3.12 -8.92
N MET A 136 9.55 2.36 -8.91
CA MET A 136 8.40 2.66 -8.06
C MET A 136 8.71 2.43 -6.58
N PHE A 137 9.42 1.36 -6.26
CA PHE A 137 9.84 1.05 -4.90
C PHE A 137 10.83 2.09 -4.38
N ASP A 138 11.80 2.48 -5.21
CA ASP A 138 12.78 3.52 -4.89
C ASP A 138 12.10 4.88 -4.71
N LEU A 139 11.14 5.23 -5.57
CA LEU A 139 10.33 6.44 -5.41
C LEU A 139 9.61 6.45 -4.06
N ALA A 140 8.96 5.34 -3.71
CA ALA A 140 8.21 5.20 -2.46
C ALA A 140 9.10 5.45 -1.22
N ILE A 141 10.30 4.86 -1.20
CA ILE A 141 11.26 5.04 -0.10
C ILE A 141 11.80 6.48 -0.06
N ASN A 142 12.07 7.06 -1.24
CA ASN A 142 12.64 8.41 -1.30
C ASN A 142 11.63 9.48 -0.90
N LEU A 143 10.36 9.34 -1.28
CA LEU A 143 9.32 10.31 -0.93
C LEU A 143 8.85 10.18 0.52
N PHE A 144 8.80 8.95 1.04
CA PHE A 144 8.27 8.67 2.37
C PHE A 144 9.17 7.66 3.12
N PRO A 145 10.37 8.09 3.55
CA PRO A 145 11.38 7.18 4.14
C PRO A 145 10.92 6.50 5.45
N GLU A 146 9.99 7.13 6.17
CA GLU A 146 9.42 6.58 7.40
C GLU A 146 8.20 5.66 7.15
N ALA A 147 7.76 5.52 5.91
CA ALA A 147 6.58 4.73 5.61
C ALA A 147 6.82 3.23 5.73
N SER A 148 5.91 2.56 6.40
CA SER A 148 5.85 1.09 6.33
C SER A 148 5.20 0.66 5.00
N ILE A 149 5.98 0.04 4.13
CA ILE A 149 5.53 -0.41 2.81
C ILE A 149 4.88 -1.79 2.90
N SER A 150 3.70 -1.93 2.30
CA SER A 150 2.96 -3.18 2.24
C SER A 150 2.36 -3.40 0.85
N HIS A 151 2.24 -4.67 0.47
CA HIS A 151 1.40 -5.05 -0.66
C HIS A 151 -0.09 -4.93 -0.31
N GLN A 152 -0.93 -4.59 -1.29
CA GLN A 152 -2.39 -4.41 -1.11
C GLN A 152 -3.10 -5.61 -0.47
N VAL A 153 -2.65 -6.81 -0.76
CA VAL A 153 -3.24 -8.06 -0.22
C VAL A 153 -3.02 -8.19 1.28
N LYS A 154 -1.90 -7.65 1.84
CA LYS A 154 -1.59 -7.79 3.26
C LYS A 154 -2.69 -7.25 4.19
N PRO A 155 -3.15 -5.98 4.08
CA PRO A 155 -4.20 -5.48 4.95
C PRO A 155 -5.53 -6.21 4.75
N LEU A 156 -5.82 -6.72 3.56
CA LEU A 156 -7.01 -7.53 3.29
C LEU A 156 -6.94 -8.87 4.02
N LEU A 157 -5.79 -9.56 3.99
CA LEU A 157 -5.56 -10.80 4.74
C LEU A 157 -5.66 -10.55 6.24
N ASP A 158 -4.95 -9.54 6.77
CA ASP A 158 -4.97 -9.20 8.19
C ASP A 158 -6.41 -8.92 8.68
N ALA A 159 -7.21 -8.21 7.89
CA ALA A 159 -8.61 -7.95 8.21
C ALA A 159 -9.46 -9.22 8.14
N SER A 160 -9.23 -10.09 7.16
CA SER A 160 -9.96 -11.34 6.99
C SER A 160 -9.71 -12.31 8.13
N PHE A 161 -8.46 -12.53 8.50
CA PHE A 161 -8.10 -13.40 9.62
C PHE A 161 -8.60 -12.87 10.96
N ARG A 162 -8.54 -11.55 11.16
CA ARG A 162 -9.09 -10.91 12.36
C ARG A 162 -10.61 -11.12 12.47
N GLN A 163 -11.32 -11.07 11.35
CA GLN A 163 -12.75 -11.33 11.30
C GLN A 163 -13.05 -12.82 11.54
N ALA A 164 -12.28 -13.73 10.91
CA ALA A 164 -12.42 -15.17 11.09
C ALA A 164 -12.29 -15.61 12.56
N ARG A 165 -11.35 -15.00 13.29
CA ARG A 165 -11.21 -15.26 14.73
C ARG A 165 -12.40 -14.82 15.57
N LYS A 166 -13.07 -13.74 15.17
CA LYS A 166 -14.22 -13.19 15.90
C LYS A 166 -15.50 -13.93 15.58
N SER A 167 -15.65 -14.42 14.36
CA SER A 167 -16.81 -15.17 13.93
C SER A 167 -16.49 -16.67 14.01
N LYS A 168 -17.40 -17.47 14.59
CA LYS A 168 -17.30 -18.94 14.55
C LYS A 168 -17.77 -19.51 13.20
N GLU A 169 -18.13 -18.65 12.26
CA GLU A 169 -18.69 -19.02 10.96
C GLU A 169 -17.60 -19.11 9.88
N ARG A 170 -17.79 -20.02 8.92
CA ARG A 170 -16.98 -20.05 7.71
C ARG A 170 -17.46 -18.95 6.76
N TYR A 171 -16.55 -18.15 6.21
CA TYR A 171 -16.90 -17.16 5.21
C TYR A 171 -15.86 -17.12 4.08
N ILE A 172 -16.29 -16.62 2.94
CA ILE A 172 -15.44 -16.35 1.78
C ILE A 172 -15.42 -14.82 1.60
N ARG A 173 -14.22 -14.25 1.47
CA ARG A 173 -14.06 -12.86 1.07
C ARG A 173 -13.60 -12.83 -0.39
N VAL A 174 -14.36 -12.14 -1.21
CA VAL A 174 -13.99 -11.87 -2.61
C VAL A 174 -13.63 -10.39 -2.71
N HIS A 175 -12.48 -10.09 -3.30
CA HIS A 175 -12.03 -8.75 -3.58
C HIS A 175 -11.90 -8.60 -5.09
N PHE A 176 -12.57 -7.59 -5.64
CA PHE A 176 -12.45 -7.19 -7.04
C PHE A 176 -11.70 -5.87 -7.09
N ASP A 177 -10.61 -5.84 -7.84
CA ASP A 177 -9.90 -4.62 -8.18
C ASP A 177 -10.33 -4.24 -9.60
N SER A 178 -10.74 -3.00 -9.77
CA SER A 178 -11.16 -2.47 -11.08
C SER A 178 -9.98 -1.96 -11.90
N GLY A 179 -8.77 -2.43 -11.62
CA GLY A 179 -7.49 -2.26 -12.32
C GLY A 179 -7.32 -1.03 -13.19
#